data_099dbd023706a109381e62e09b473169
#
_entry.id   099dbd023706a109381e62e09b473169
#
_cell.length_a   1.000
_cell.length_b   1.000
_cell.length_c   1.000
_cell.angle_alpha   90.00
_cell.angle_beta   90.00
_cell.angle_gamma   90.00
#
_symmetry.space_group_name_H-M   'P 1'
#
loop_
_entity.id
_entity.type
_entity.pdbx_description
1 polymer ?
#
loop_
_entity_poly.entity_id
_entity_poly.type
_entity_poly.pdbx_seq_one_letter_code
_entity_poly.pdbx_strand_id
1 'polypeptide(L)'
;LHQSPFELFERLEQQMATAERVPHAEILEAESTYTVRLELPGVDHDSIDIKATDRNLVISAERPATTNDESASPVLSEFRNGTWSRSFRFPHSLNREQLKASYRDGILEITAGKAIEHTSVTVHIEK
;
A
#
# COMPACT_ATOMS: atom_id res chain seq x y z
N LEU A 1 2.46 23.11 -15.77
CA LEU A 1 3.25 22.33 -14.84
C LEU A 1 2.96 20.85 -15.01
N HIS A 2 3.97 20.17 -15.40
CA HIS A 2 3.85 18.75 -15.69
C HIS A 2 4.10 17.95 -14.42
N GLN A 3 3.07 17.27 -13.92
CA GLN A 3 3.20 16.41 -12.78
C GLN A 3 3.13 14.97 -13.22
N SER A 4 4.04 14.15 -12.72
CA SER A 4 3.96 12.74 -12.96
C SER A 4 2.75 12.15 -12.22
N PRO A 5 2.18 11.04 -12.69
CA PRO A 5 1.11 10.36 -11.94
C PRO A 5 1.54 9.98 -10.52
N PHE A 6 2.81 9.69 -10.32
CA PHE A 6 3.34 9.38 -9.00
C PHE A 6 3.21 10.58 -8.05
N GLU A 7 3.59 11.76 -8.52
CA GLU A 7 3.48 12.98 -7.71
C GLU A 7 2.02 13.31 -7.38
N LEU A 8 1.11 13.07 -8.30
CA LEU A 8 -0.31 13.28 -8.06
C LEU A 8 -0.81 12.37 -6.93
N PHE A 9 -0.40 11.11 -6.92
CA PHE A 9 -0.76 10.18 -5.85
C PHE A 9 -0.22 10.65 -4.51
N GLU A 10 1.03 11.11 -4.47
CA GLU A 10 1.61 11.62 -3.23
C GLU A 10 0.86 12.83 -2.72
N ARG A 11 0.43 13.72 -3.60
CA ARG A 11 -0.37 14.88 -3.21
C ARG A 11 -1.71 14.48 -2.63
N LEU A 12 -2.37 13.52 -3.25
CA LEU A 12 -3.64 13.03 -2.74
C LEU A 12 -3.47 12.42 -1.36
N GLU A 13 -2.40 11.66 -1.16
CA GLU A 13 -2.07 11.11 0.16
C GLU A 13 -1.87 12.22 1.18
N GLN A 14 -1.14 13.26 0.84
CA GLN A 14 -0.88 14.37 1.75
C GLN A 14 -2.15 15.12 2.12
N GLN A 15 -3.06 15.32 1.17
CA GLN A 15 -4.34 15.93 1.44
C GLN A 15 -5.21 15.06 2.34
N MET A 16 -5.18 13.77 2.13
CA MET A 16 -5.91 12.83 2.96
C MET A 16 -5.29 12.67 4.34
N ALA A 17 -4.00 12.93 4.47
CA ALA A 17 -3.29 12.81 5.74
C ALA A 17 -3.77 13.79 6.81
N THR A 18 -4.56 14.82 6.48
CA THR A 18 -5.22 15.65 7.48
C THR A 18 -6.32 14.88 8.21
N ALA A 19 -6.89 13.85 7.58
CA ALA A 19 -7.95 13.00 8.13
C ALA A 19 -7.50 11.54 8.30
N GLU A 20 -6.47 11.12 7.55
CA GLU A 20 -5.98 9.76 7.56
C GLU A 20 -4.51 9.72 7.98
N ARG A 21 -4.11 8.58 8.51
CA ARG A 21 -2.72 8.34 8.88
C ARG A 21 -2.01 7.63 7.75
N VAL A 22 -0.75 8.00 7.53
CA VAL A 22 0.07 7.40 6.48
C VAL A 22 1.11 6.50 7.13
N PRO A 23 1.02 5.19 6.93
CA PRO A 23 2.00 4.28 7.53
C PRO A 23 3.34 4.35 6.81
N HIS A 24 4.40 4.11 7.57
CA HIS A 24 5.72 3.98 6.99
C HIS A 24 5.80 2.70 6.16
N ALA A 25 6.53 2.77 5.07
CA ALA A 25 6.58 1.69 4.10
C ALA A 25 8.01 1.41 3.65
N GLU A 26 8.21 0.19 3.24
CA GLU A 26 9.42 -0.27 2.59
C GLU A 26 9.00 -1.03 1.34
N ILE A 27 9.64 -0.75 0.22
CA ILE A 27 9.38 -1.46 -1.03
C ILE A 27 10.68 -2.09 -1.48
N LEU A 28 10.64 -3.38 -1.71
CA LEU A 28 11.76 -4.16 -2.22
C LEU A 28 11.40 -4.60 -3.64
N GLU A 29 12.32 -4.42 -4.54
CA GLU A 29 12.13 -4.84 -5.93
C GLU A 29 13.10 -5.96 -6.25
N ALA A 30 12.56 -7.06 -6.79
CA ALA A 30 13.32 -8.15 -7.36
C ALA A 30 13.05 -8.19 -8.87
N GLU A 31 13.66 -9.14 -9.55
CA GLU A 31 13.52 -9.24 -11.00
C GLU A 31 12.06 -9.40 -11.45
N SER A 32 11.29 -10.21 -10.74
CA SER A 32 9.93 -10.54 -11.13
C SER A 32 8.87 -10.13 -10.12
N THR A 33 9.24 -9.50 -9.00
CA THR A 33 8.30 -9.17 -7.94
C THR A 33 8.61 -7.84 -7.28
N TYR A 34 7.56 -7.25 -6.70
CA TYR A 34 7.68 -6.19 -5.70
C TYR A 34 7.21 -6.74 -4.36
N THR A 35 7.89 -6.38 -3.29
CA THR A 35 7.43 -6.65 -1.93
C THR A 35 7.22 -5.31 -1.23
N VAL A 36 6.00 -5.08 -0.77
CA VAL A 36 5.63 -3.87 -0.04
C VAL A 36 5.41 -4.25 1.41
N ARG A 37 6.06 -3.55 2.32
CA ARG A 37 5.91 -3.77 3.76
C ARG A 37 5.45 -2.49 4.40
N LEU A 38 4.40 -2.57 5.18
CA LEU A 38 3.79 -1.42 5.85
C LEU A 38 3.76 -1.65 7.35
N GLU A 39 4.15 -0.63 8.09
CA GLU A 39 4.01 -0.66 9.55
C GLU A 39 2.58 -0.27 9.93
N LEU A 40 1.79 -1.27 10.30
CA LEU A 40 0.39 -1.10 10.66
C LEU A 40 0.09 -1.74 12.02
N PRO A 41 0.86 -1.39 13.07
CA PRO A 41 0.61 -2.01 14.38
C PRO A 41 -0.73 -1.57 14.95
N GLY A 42 -1.44 -2.52 15.56
CA GLY A 42 -2.70 -2.23 16.23
C GLY A 42 -3.92 -2.07 15.35
N VAL A 43 -3.79 -2.31 14.04
CA VAL A 43 -4.97 -2.26 13.16
C VAL A 43 -5.81 -3.52 13.33
N ASP A 44 -7.09 -3.38 13.05
CA ASP A 44 -7.99 -4.52 12.97
C ASP A 44 -7.68 -5.30 11.70
N HIS A 45 -7.28 -6.55 11.86
CA HIS A 45 -6.92 -7.44 10.75
C HIS A 45 -8.04 -7.48 9.70
N ASP A 46 -9.29 -7.55 10.13
CA ASP A 46 -10.42 -7.67 9.21
C ASP A 46 -10.73 -6.37 8.46
N SER A 47 -10.16 -5.25 8.91
CA SER A 47 -10.33 -3.97 8.25
C SER A 47 -9.34 -3.72 7.13
N ILE A 48 -8.32 -4.56 7.01
CA ILE A 48 -7.28 -4.37 6.00
C ILE A 48 -7.88 -4.60 4.62
N ASP A 49 -7.81 -3.58 3.79
CA ASP A 49 -8.29 -3.62 2.42
C ASP A 49 -7.14 -3.32 1.47
N ILE A 50 -6.98 -4.17 0.47
CA ILE A 50 -5.92 -4.03 -0.52
C ILE A 50 -6.56 -4.03 -1.90
N LYS A 51 -6.35 -2.97 -2.65
CA LYS A 51 -6.86 -2.87 -4.02
C LYS A 51 -5.69 -2.67 -4.96
N ALA A 52 -5.67 -3.44 -6.03
CA ALA A 52 -4.64 -3.36 -7.04
C ALA A 52 -5.28 -3.09 -8.40
N THR A 53 -4.71 -2.16 -9.11
CA THR A 53 -5.01 -1.94 -10.52
C THR A 53 -3.77 -2.30 -11.32
N ASP A 54 -3.70 -1.89 -12.58
CA ASP A 54 -2.58 -2.26 -13.45
C ASP A 54 -1.21 -1.90 -12.84
N ARG A 55 -1.10 -0.68 -12.27
CA ARG A 55 0.16 -0.19 -11.72
C ARG A 55 0.04 0.39 -10.33
N ASN A 56 -1.13 0.35 -9.74
CA ASN A 56 -1.39 0.99 -8.47
C ASN A 56 -1.76 -0.02 -7.41
N LEU A 57 -1.32 0.26 -6.20
CA LEU A 57 -1.66 -0.52 -5.02
C LEU A 57 -2.15 0.44 -3.96
N VAL A 58 -3.37 0.23 -3.49
CA VAL A 58 -4.00 1.08 -2.47
C VAL A 58 -4.32 0.22 -1.27
N ILE A 59 -3.81 0.61 -0.11
CA ILE A 59 -4.00 -0.11 1.13
C ILE A 59 -4.68 0.80 2.13
N SER A 60 -5.70 0.28 2.82
CA SER A 60 -6.31 0.98 3.92
C SER A 60 -6.57 0.01 5.07
N ALA A 61 -6.59 0.53 6.28
CA ALA A 61 -6.84 -0.25 7.48
C ALA A 61 -7.32 0.68 8.59
N GLU A 62 -8.05 0.12 9.54
CA GLU A 62 -8.57 0.86 10.67
C GLU A 62 -7.82 0.46 11.95
N ARG A 63 -7.33 1.47 12.66
CA ARG A 63 -6.82 1.27 14.02
C ARG A 63 -7.85 1.82 14.98
N PRO A 64 -8.67 0.95 15.60
CA PRO A 64 -9.68 1.42 16.54
C PRO A 64 -9.05 1.85 17.86
N ALA A 65 -9.73 2.75 18.56
CA ALA A 65 -9.37 3.04 19.94
C ALA A 65 -9.64 1.78 20.77
N THR A 66 -8.69 1.43 21.63
CA THR A 66 -8.77 0.17 22.38
C THR A 66 -9.57 0.29 23.67
N THR A 67 -9.97 1.48 24.06
CA THR A 67 -10.72 1.70 25.30
C THR A 67 -12.21 1.50 25.02
N ASN A 68 -12.72 0.35 25.49
CA ASN A 68 -14.15 0.04 25.40
C ASN A 68 -14.88 0.26 26.72
N ASP A 69 -14.20 0.83 27.70
CA ASP A 69 -14.77 1.07 29.03
C ASP A 69 -15.39 2.47 29.05
N GLU A 70 -16.72 2.51 29.06
CA GLU A 70 -17.46 3.77 29.10
C GLU A 70 -17.21 4.56 30.40
N SER A 71 -16.73 3.89 31.44
CA SER A 71 -16.44 4.54 32.72
C SER A 71 -15.09 5.21 32.74
N ALA A 72 -14.27 4.99 31.72
CA ALA A 72 -12.93 5.56 31.66
C ALA A 72 -12.81 6.48 30.44
N SER A 73 -12.23 7.65 30.68
CA SER A 73 -11.89 8.61 29.63
C SER A 73 -10.38 8.77 29.60
N PRO A 74 -9.76 8.81 28.43
CA PRO A 74 -8.33 9.03 28.36
C PRO A 74 -7.98 10.43 28.83
N VAL A 75 -7.08 10.53 29.80
CA VAL A 75 -6.51 11.80 30.23
C VAL A 75 -5.49 12.29 29.20
N LEU A 76 -4.79 11.35 28.60
CA LEU A 76 -3.82 11.62 27.54
C LEU A 76 -3.83 10.43 26.58
N SER A 77 -3.89 10.71 25.30
CA SER A 77 -3.69 9.69 24.29
C SER A 77 -2.92 10.30 23.12
N GLU A 78 -1.79 9.72 22.82
CA GLU A 78 -0.97 10.08 21.67
C GLU A 78 -1.05 9.01 20.57
N PHE A 79 -1.96 8.06 20.77
CA PHE A 79 -2.16 7.00 19.76
C PHE A 79 -2.81 7.58 18.53
N ARG A 80 -2.28 7.18 17.40
CA ARG A 80 -2.81 7.61 16.11
C ARG A 80 -3.83 6.59 15.61
N ASN A 81 -5.03 6.70 16.19
CA ASN A 81 -6.15 5.85 15.80
C ASN A 81 -6.85 6.40 14.58
N GLY A 82 -7.74 5.61 14.00
CA GLY A 82 -8.52 6.00 12.84
C GLY A 82 -8.08 5.26 11.59
N THR A 83 -8.30 5.86 10.45
CA THR A 83 -7.99 5.25 9.16
C THR A 83 -6.54 5.49 8.79
N TRP A 84 -5.87 4.40 8.45
CA TRP A 84 -4.50 4.40 7.93
C TRP A 84 -4.54 3.99 6.47
N SER A 85 -3.94 4.78 5.61
CA SER A 85 -4.03 4.55 4.17
C SER A 85 -2.72 4.90 3.48
N ARG A 86 -2.40 4.12 2.46
CA ARG A 86 -1.25 4.39 1.61
C ARG A 86 -1.49 3.89 0.20
N SER A 87 -1.03 4.67 -0.79
CA SER A 87 -1.12 4.32 -2.20
C SER A 87 0.26 4.32 -2.83
N PHE A 88 0.48 3.40 -3.76
CA PHE A 88 1.72 3.32 -4.51
C PHE A 88 1.42 3.17 -5.99
N ARG A 89 2.26 3.76 -6.82
CA ARG A 89 2.25 3.54 -8.24
C ARG A 89 3.60 3.00 -8.67
N PHE A 90 3.58 1.89 -9.38
CA PHE A 90 4.79 1.21 -9.80
C PHE A 90 5.11 1.50 -11.27
N PRO A 91 6.39 1.51 -11.63
CA PRO A 91 6.78 1.72 -13.03
C PRO A 91 6.44 0.55 -13.94
N HIS A 92 6.24 -0.65 -13.36
CA HIS A 92 5.87 -1.85 -14.11
C HIS A 92 4.44 -2.27 -13.78
N SER A 93 3.75 -2.85 -14.74
CA SER A 93 2.44 -3.41 -14.51
C SER A 93 2.53 -4.58 -13.53
N LEU A 94 1.51 -4.69 -12.68
CA LEU A 94 1.41 -5.75 -11.71
C LEU A 94 0.62 -6.92 -12.27
N ASN A 95 1.02 -8.12 -11.89
CA ASN A 95 0.22 -9.30 -12.14
C ASN A 95 -0.70 -9.52 -10.94
N ARG A 96 -1.95 -9.13 -11.09
CA ARG A 96 -2.92 -9.16 -10.00
C ARG A 96 -3.28 -10.58 -9.56
N GLU A 97 -3.02 -11.58 -10.40
CA GLU A 97 -3.22 -12.97 -10.05
C GLU A 97 -2.13 -13.51 -9.13
N GLN A 98 -0.98 -12.81 -9.09
CA GLN A 98 0.15 -13.17 -8.24
C GLN A 98 0.31 -12.17 -7.09
N LEU A 99 -0.80 -11.82 -6.47
CA LEU A 99 -0.81 -10.92 -5.34
C LEU A 99 -1.06 -11.72 -4.07
N LYS A 100 -0.15 -11.61 -3.10
CA LYS A 100 -0.27 -12.28 -1.81
C LYS A 100 -0.03 -11.27 -0.71
N ALA A 101 -0.74 -11.44 0.40
CA ALA A 101 -0.57 -10.56 1.53
C ALA A 101 -0.59 -11.35 2.82
N SER A 102 0.19 -10.91 3.79
CA SER A 102 0.19 -11.43 5.15
C SER A 102 0.34 -10.29 6.14
N TYR A 103 -0.28 -10.44 7.29
CA TYR A 103 -0.17 -9.46 8.36
C TYR A 103 0.27 -10.18 9.63
N ARG A 104 1.43 -9.79 10.15
CA ARG A 104 2.02 -10.41 11.32
C ARG A 104 2.94 -9.43 12.03
N ASP A 105 2.90 -9.43 13.35
CA ASP A 105 3.77 -8.58 14.18
C ASP A 105 3.65 -7.09 13.84
N GLY A 106 2.45 -6.66 13.46
CA GLY A 106 2.20 -5.28 13.08
C GLY A 106 2.69 -4.90 11.69
N ILE A 107 3.18 -5.85 10.92
CA ILE A 107 3.70 -5.61 9.58
C ILE A 107 2.79 -6.27 8.55
N LEU A 108 2.26 -5.47 7.65
CA LEU A 108 1.57 -5.97 6.47
C LEU A 108 2.58 -6.12 5.35
N GLU A 109 2.70 -7.33 4.84
CA GLU A 109 3.59 -7.61 3.72
C GLU A 109 2.77 -8.03 2.52
N ILE A 110 2.98 -7.34 1.40
CA ILE A 110 2.29 -7.63 0.14
C ILE A 110 3.34 -7.94 -0.90
N THR A 111 3.22 -9.11 -1.50
CA THR A 111 4.09 -9.50 -2.61
C THR A 111 3.27 -9.47 -3.89
N ALA A 112 3.72 -8.70 -4.86
CA ALA A 112 3.05 -8.55 -6.14
C ALA A 112 4.00 -9.00 -7.24
N GLY A 113 3.55 -9.91 -8.10
CA GLY A 113 4.30 -10.27 -9.28
C GLY A 113 4.26 -9.14 -10.30
N LYS A 114 5.34 -8.98 -11.04
CA LYS A 114 5.36 -8.11 -12.20
C LYS A 114 4.67 -8.82 -13.35
N ALA A 115 3.83 -8.10 -14.09
CA ALA A 115 3.21 -8.67 -15.27
C ALA A 115 4.28 -8.92 -16.32
N ILE A 116 4.07 -9.97 -17.10
CA ILE A 116 4.95 -10.26 -18.22
C ILE A 116 4.70 -9.18 -19.27
N GLU A 117 5.74 -8.37 -19.50
CA GLU A 117 5.66 -7.35 -20.53
C GLU A 117 5.93 -8.00 -21.87
N HIS A 118 5.04 -7.75 -22.83
CA HIS A 118 5.28 -8.15 -24.19
C HIS A 118 6.29 -7.19 -24.78
N THR A 119 7.56 -7.56 -24.70
CA THR A 119 8.59 -6.80 -25.38
C THR A 119 8.49 -7.07 -26.87
N SER A 120 8.62 -6.00 -27.64
CA SER A 120 8.69 -6.16 -29.09
C SER A 120 9.97 -6.93 -29.44
N VAL A 121 9.83 -7.93 -30.28
CA VAL A 121 10.96 -8.72 -30.74
C VAL A 121 11.35 -8.24 -32.13
N THR A 122 12.61 -7.88 -32.30
CA THR A 122 13.11 -7.52 -33.60
C THR A 122 13.33 -8.79 -34.42
N VAL A 123 12.62 -8.89 -35.51
CA VAL A 123 12.78 -10.03 -36.41
C VAL A 123 13.77 -9.66 -37.51
N HIS A 124 14.82 -10.45 -37.59
CA HIS A 124 15.80 -10.27 -38.64
C HIS A 124 15.31 -10.94 -39.93
N ILE A 125 15.41 -10.18 -40.99
CA ILE A 125 15.04 -10.70 -42.30
C ILE A 125 16.24 -11.40 -42.87
N GLU A 126 16.07 -12.68 -43.16
CA GLU A 126 17.12 -13.43 -43.84
C GLU A 126 17.11 -13.10 -45.34
N LYS A 127 18.28 -12.93 -45.86
CA LYS A 127 18.44 -12.62 -47.28
C LYS A 127 18.72 -13.88 -48.10
#